data_57aaf1ef3b9367c41cf8b6b3a3a43250
#
_entry.id   57aaf1ef3b9367c41cf8b6b3a3a43250
#
_cell.length_a   1.000
_cell.length_b   1.000
_cell.length_c   1.000
_cell.angle_alpha   90.00
_cell.angle_beta   90.00
_cell.angle_gamma   90.00
#
_symmetry.space_group_name_H-M   'P 1'
#
loop_
_entity.id
_entity.type
_entity.pdbx_description
1 polymer ?
#
loop_
_entity_poly.entity_id
_entity_poly.type
_entity_poly.pdbx_seq_one_letter_code
_entity_poly.pdbx_strand_id
1 'polypeptide(L)'
;MIAIFLFYNKTNGFQSIFSTKGIKHCNIICYDGQDFVIFGLEEHGISFRRIKAKSTLKIMRNIKVIESLIGMIVVHVDEPKKITWKPFWVRSCNELCRYFSGVDIGFTFNPYHLIKKLLKYNNKRNYQVLSVWSRNNGI
;
A
#
# COMPACT_ATOMS: atom_id res chain seq x y z
N MET A 1 12.21 -3.72 7.02
CA MET A 1 10.74 -3.71 7.27
C MET A 1 10.01 -4.39 6.10
N ILE A 2 8.92 -5.12 6.36
CA ILE A 2 8.05 -5.64 5.28
C ILE A 2 6.84 -4.72 5.16
N ALA A 3 6.52 -4.31 3.92
CA ALA A 3 5.31 -3.55 3.62
C ALA A 3 4.51 -4.27 2.53
N ILE A 4 3.18 -4.35 2.72
CA ILE A 4 2.24 -4.98 1.80
C ILE A 4 1.29 -3.90 1.30
N PHE A 5 1.42 -3.53 0.03
CA PHE A 5 0.50 -2.60 -0.63
C PHE A 5 -0.70 -3.37 -1.16
N LEU A 6 -1.89 -2.89 -0.82
CA LEU A 6 -3.18 -3.48 -1.20
C LEU A 6 -3.90 -2.54 -2.15
N PHE A 7 -4.38 -3.06 -3.27
CA PHE A 7 -5.04 -2.27 -4.31
C PHE A 7 -6.46 -2.78 -4.54
N TYR A 8 -7.44 -1.87 -4.55
CA TYR A 8 -8.86 -2.17 -4.59
C TYR A 8 -9.54 -1.51 -5.79
N ASN A 9 -10.58 -2.17 -6.33
CA ASN A 9 -11.44 -1.62 -7.38
C ASN A 9 -12.66 -0.87 -6.86
N LYS A 10 -12.87 -0.84 -5.56
CA LYS A 10 -13.95 -0.11 -4.89
C LYS A 10 -13.37 0.93 -3.93
N THR A 11 -14.03 2.06 -3.79
CA THR A 11 -13.80 3.06 -2.76
C THR A 11 -15.14 3.70 -2.38
N ASN A 12 -15.27 4.07 -1.13
CA ASN A 12 -16.40 4.83 -0.63
C ASN A 12 -15.98 6.32 -0.66
N GLY A 13 -16.38 7.08 -1.69
CA GLY A 13 -16.14 8.52 -1.68
C GLY A 13 -15.63 9.13 -2.98
N PHE A 14 -15.39 10.43 -2.94
CA PHE A 14 -15.06 11.31 -4.07
C PHE A 14 -13.72 10.95 -4.79
N GLN A 15 -12.85 10.19 -4.13
CA GLN A 15 -11.55 9.79 -4.68
C GLN A 15 -11.64 8.86 -5.91
N SER A 16 -12.82 8.31 -6.20
CA SER A 16 -13.05 7.42 -7.35
C SER A 16 -12.87 8.10 -8.71
N ILE A 17 -12.97 9.43 -8.76
CA ILE A 17 -12.96 10.23 -10.00
C ILE A 17 -11.56 10.24 -10.64
N PHE A 18 -10.51 10.14 -9.82
CA PHE A 18 -9.11 10.19 -10.30
C PHE A 18 -8.48 8.82 -10.55
N SER A 19 -9.31 7.76 -10.53
CA SER A 19 -8.80 6.41 -10.69
C SER A 19 -8.63 6.04 -12.16
N THR A 20 -7.46 5.52 -12.51
CA THR A 20 -7.16 4.97 -13.83
C THR A 20 -7.13 3.44 -13.76
N LYS A 21 -7.53 2.77 -14.84
CA LYS A 21 -7.49 1.30 -14.99
C LYS A 21 -8.18 0.50 -13.88
N GLY A 22 -9.30 1.01 -13.35
CA GLY A 22 -10.12 0.29 -12.37
C GLY A 22 -9.54 0.20 -10.95
N ILE A 23 -8.35 0.80 -10.68
CA ILE A 23 -7.77 0.83 -9.34
C ILE A 23 -8.17 2.12 -8.65
N LYS A 24 -9.05 2.02 -7.67
CA LYS A 24 -9.69 3.18 -7.04
C LYS A 24 -9.12 3.55 -5.68
N HIS A 25 -8.54 2.59 -4.98
CA HIS A 25 -8.06 2.78 -3.62
C HIS A 25 -6.85 1.90 -3.32
N CYS A 26 -6.04 2.32 -2.36
CA CYS A 26 -4.98 1.48 -1.80
C CYS A 26 -4.85 1.67 -0.29
N ASN A 27 -4.45 0.58 0.37
CA ASN A 27 -4.06 0.54 1.76
C ASN A 27 -2.68 -0.08 1.89
N ILE A 28 -2.07 0.06 3.05
CA ILE A 28 -0.78 -0.56 3.34
C ILE A 28 -0.83 -1.32 4.66
N ILE A 29 -0.16 -2.48 4.69
CA ILE A 29 0.16 -3.20 5.91
C ILE A 29 1.66 -3.15 6.10
N CYS A 30 2.11 -2.68 7.26
CA CYS A 30 3.51 -2.69 7.65
C CYS A 30 3.74 -3.69 8.78
N TYR A 31 4.85 -4.41 8.69
CA TYR A 31 5.35 -5.25 9.78
C TYR A 31 6.48 -4.52 10.49
N ASP A 32 6.30 -4.24 11.79
CA ASP A 32 7.24 -3.49 12.62
C ASP A 32 8.29 -4.35 13.34
N GLY A 33 8.24 -5.66 13.15
CA GLY A 33 9.08 -6.65 13.83
C GLY A 33 8.31 -7.47 14.88
N GLN A 34 7.15 -6.99 15.31
CA GLN A 34 6.27 -7.67 16.28
C GLN A 34 4.87 -7.92 15.73
N ASP A 35 4.25 -6.88 15.20
CA ASP A 35 2.87 -6.90 14.72
C ASP A 35 2.75 -6.37 13.30
N PHE A 36 1.64 -6.69 12.67
CA PHE A 36 1.24 -6.08 11.41
C PHE A 36 0.25 -4.95 11.69
N VAL A 37 0.51 -3.79 11.12
CA VAL A 37 -0.38 -2.62 11.24
C VAL A 37 -0.90 -2.27 9.87
N ILE A 38 -2.23 -2.26 9.70
CA ILE A 38 -2.90 -1.73 8.52
C ILE A 38 -3.06 -0.22 8.69
N PHE A 39 -2.72 0.51 7.64
CA PHE A 39 -3.03 1.94 7.51
C PHE A 39 -3.93 2.14 6.31
N GLY A 40 -4.97 2.93 6.48
CA GLY A 40 -5.91 3.31 5.45
C GLY A 40 -6.29 4.79 5.54
N LEU A 41 -6.68 5.37 4.42
CA LEU A 41 -7.31 6.69 4.37
C LEU A 41 -8.81 6.47 4.17
N GLU A 42 -9.58 6.84 5.18
CA GLU A 42 -11.04 6.75 5.19
C GLU A 42 -11.66 8.14 5.07
N GLU A 43 -12.99 8.21 4.98
CA GLU A 43 -13.73 9.45 4.84
C GLU A 43 -13.48 10.44 5.98
N HIS A 44 -13.25 9.93 7.19
CA HIS A 44 -13.03 10.72 8.41
C HIS A 44 -11.55 10.88 8.78
N GLY A 45 -10.62 10.46 7.92
CA GLY A 45 -9.19 10.59 8.15
C GLY A 45 -8.39 9.30 8.07
N ILE A 46 -7.22 9.29 8.71
CA ILE A 46 -6.33 8.14 8.70
C ILE A 46 -6.81 7.12 9.73
N SER A 47 -7.11 5.91 9.27
CA SER A 47 -7.36 4.76 10.15
C SER A 47 -6.11 3.90 10.29
N PHE A 48 -5.95 3.28 11.44
CA PHE A 48 -4.95 2.24 11.66
C PHE A 48 -5.53 1.09 12.48
N ARG A 49 -5.12 -0.14 12.13
CA ARG A 49 -5.55 -1.35 12.84
C ARG A 49 -4.36 -2.29 13.01
N ARG A 50 -4.10 -2.70 14.25
CA ARG A 50 -3.11 -3.73 14.55
C ARG A 50 -3.72 -5.12 14.28
N ILE A 51 -2.96 -5.97 13.59
CA ILE A 51 -3.33 -7.35 13.31
C ILE A 51 -2.33 -8.27 13.99
N LYS A 52 -2.83 -9.09 14.89
CA LYS A 52 -2.07 -10.19 15.47
C LYS A 52 -2.03 -11.35 14.48
N ALA A 53 -0.94 -11.53 13.79
CA ALA A 53 -0.76 -12.65 12.88
C ALA A 53 0.64 -13.27 13.04
N LYS A 54 0.66 -14.62 13.02
CA LYS A 54 1.91 -15.37 13.22
C LYS A 54 2.82 -15.37 11.99
N SER A 55 2.34 -14.94 10.81
CA SER A 55 3.16 -14.90 9.61
C SER A 55 2.53 -14.04 8.50
N THR A 56 3.38 -13.48 7.64
CA THR A 56 2.99 -12.74 6.42
C THR A 56 2.11 -13.60 5.50
N LEU A 57 2.41 -14.89 5.35
CA LEU A 57 1.63 -15.80 4.50
C LEU A 57 0.19 -15.94 4.98
N LYS A 58 -0.05 -16.01 6.29
CA LYS A 58 -1.41 -16.07 6.85
C LYS A 58 -2.19 -14.80 6.56
N ILE A 59 -1.55 -13.63 6.69
CA ILE A 59 -2.16 -12.35 6.33
C ILE A 59 -2.50 -12.32 4.84
N MET A 60 -1.56 -12.67 3.97
CA MET A 60 -1.77 -12.67 2.52
C MET A 60 -2.94 -13.58 2.10
N ARG A 61 -3.07 -14.77 2.71
CA ARG A 61 -4.20 -15.68 2.44
C ARG A 61 -5.53 -15.06 2.86
N ASN A 62 -5.61 -14.50 4.06
CA ASN A 62 -6.84 -13.89 4.57
C ASN A 62 -7.27 -12.65 3.76
N ILE A 63 -6.31 -11.89 3.24
CA ILE A 63 -6.60 -10.69 2.47
C ILE A 63 -7.05 -11.04 1.05
N LYS A 64 -6.50 -12.08 0.43
CA LYS A 64 -6.86 -12.49 -0.94
C LYS A 64 -8.33 -12.87 -1.12
N VAL A 65 -9.05 -13.21 -0.04
CA VAL A 65 -10.49 -13.49 -0.08
C VAL A 65 -11.35 -12.23 -0.17
N ILE A 66 -10.79 -11.04 0.05
CA ILE A 66 -11.51 -9.77 -0.07
C ILE A 66 -11.87 -9.56 -1.54
N GLU A 67 -13.16 -9.52 -1.84
CA GLU A 67 -13.66 -9.46 -3.21
C GLU A 67 -13.21 -8.21 -3.98
N SER A 68 -13.17 -7.04 -3.31
CA SER A 68 -12.73 -5.78 -3.91
C SER A 68 -11.22 -5.66 -4.09
N LEU A 69 -10.42 -6.56 -3.51
CA LEU A 69 -8.98 -6.57 -3.69
C LEU A 69 -8.62 -7.13 -5.07
N ILE A 70 -7.94 -6.31 -5.87
CA ILE A 70 -7.54 -6.66 -7.24
C ILE A 70 -6.04 -6.85 -7.39
N GLY A 71 -5.26 -6.37 -6.44
CA GLY A 71 -3.81 -6.54 -6.48
C GLY A 71 -3.11 -6.33 -5.15
N MET A 72 -1.93 -6.91 -5.05
CA MET A 72 -1.08 -6.81 -3.89
C MET A 72 0.40 -6.83 -4.30
N ILE A 73 1.19 -5.94 -3.71
CA ILE A 73 2.65 -5.91 -3.88
C ILE A 73 3.27 -6.00 -2.50
N VAL A 74 4.13 -6.99 -2.30
CA VAL A 74 4.90 -7.17 -1.08
C VAL A 74 6.31 -6.68 -1.33
N VAL A 75 6.80 -5.79 -0.48
CA VAL A 75 8.14 -5.24 -0.57
C VAL A 75 8.91 -5.42 0.75
N HIS A 76 10.20 -5.61 0.65
CA HIS A 76 11.13 -5.42 1.74
C HIS A 76 11.71 -4.01 1.65
N VAL A 77 11.71 -3.27 2.75
CA VAL A 77 12.29 -1.92 2.84
C VAL A 77 13.48 -1.98 3.77
N ASP A 78 14.69 -1.70 3.25
CA ASP A 78 15.95 -1.84 3.99
C ASP A 78 16.05 -0.77 5.08
N GLU A 79 15.94 0.48 4.71
CA GLU A 79 15.97 1.62 5.61
C GLU A 79 14.74 2.50 5.38
N PRO A 80 13.65 2.28 6.11
CA PRO A 80 12.49 3.15 6.00
C PRO A 80 12.91 4.57 6.40
N LYS A 81 12.83 5.51 5.45
CA LYS A 81 13.15 6.90 5.74
C LYS A 81 12.27 7.39 6.89
N LYS A 82 12.90 8.00 7.90
CA LYS A 82 12.16 8.79 8.90
C LYS A 82 11.46 9.92 8.16
N ILE A 83 10.18 9.73 7.92
CA ILE A 83 9.36 10.76 7.31
C ILE A 83 8.97 11.70 8.44
N THR A 84 9.54 12.90 8.45
CA THR A 84 9.11 13.98 9.35
C THR A 84 7.65 14.27 9.05
N TRP A 85 6.80 14.01 10.00
CA TRP A 85 5.36 14.11 9.84
C TRP A 85 4.93 15.55 9.59
N LYS A 86 4.40 15.80 8.39
CA LYS A 86 3.62 16.99 8.08
C LYS A 86 2.19 16.52 7.81
N PRO A 87 1.34 16.38 8.83
CA PRO A 87 0.02 15.75 8.72
C PRO A 87 -0.91 16.43 7.71
N PHE A 88 -0.64 17.68 7.37
CA PHE A 88 -1.43 18.47 6.41
C PHE A 88 -1.23 18.06 4.93
N TRP A 89 -0.31 17.15 4.61
CA TRP A 89 0.06 16.83 3.22
C TRP A 89 -0.39 15.44 2.73
N VAL A 90 -0.91 14.59 3.61
CA VAL A 90 -1.45 13.29 3.17
C VAL A 90 -2.85 13.53 2.60
N ARG A 91 -2.94 13.75 1.30
CA ARG A 91 -4.19 14.05 0.59
C ARG A 91 -4.76 12.86 -0.16
N SER A 92 -4.07 11.72 -0.20
CA SER A 92 -4.50 10.55 -0.95
C SER A 92 -4.01 9.25 -0.33
N CYS A 93 -4.73 8.15 -0.61
CA CYS A 93 -4.38 6.83 -0.11
C CYS A 93 -2.98 6.36 -0.58
N ASN A 94 -2.56 6.71 -1.80
CA ASN A 94 -1.23 6.37 -2.31
C ASN A 94 -0.10 7.15 -1.61
N GLU A 95 -0.33 8.41 -1.25
CA GLU A 95 0.61 9.18 -0.44
C GLU A 95 0.73 8.59 0.97
N LEU A 96 -0.41 8.20 1.58
CA LEU A 96 -0.43 7.51 2.85
C LEU A 96 0.40 6.21 2.80
N CYS A 97 0.15 5.39 1.78
CA CYS A 97 0.87 4.12 1.59
C CYS A 97 2.38 4.33 1.45
N ARG A 98 2.79 5.30 0.63
CA ARG A 98 4.19 5.65 0.45
C ARG A 98 4.81 6.14 1.76
N TYR A 99 4.08 6.97 2.48
CA TYR A 99 4.50 7.55 3.75
C TYR A 99 4.81 6.47 4.79
N PHE A 100 3.85 5.60 5.10
CA PHE A 100 4.03 4.57 6.14
C PHE A 100 4.99 3.45 5.74
N SER A 101 5.17 3.19 4.45
CA SER A 101 6.17 2.23 4.00
C SER A 101 7.59 2.75 4.05
N GLY A 102 7.80 4.06 4.11
CA GLY A 102 9.12 4.67 3.97
C GLY A 102 9.76 4.48 2.59
N VAL A 103 8.99 4.06 1.58
CA VAL A 103 9.49 3.83 0.22
C VAL A 103 9.74 5.15 -0.51
N ASP A 104 10.99 5.40 -0.89
CA ASP A 104 11.41 6.62 -1.56
C ASP A 104 11.33 6.52 -3.09
N ILE A 105 10.13 6.65 -3.63
CA ILE A 105 9.84 6.61 -5.07
C ILE A 105 9.30 7.94 -5.62
N GLY A 106 9.40 9.01 -4.83
CA GLY A 106 8.85 10.32 -5.17
C GLY A 106 7.32 10.38 -5.15
N PHE A 107 6.77 11.53 -5.53
CA PHE A 107 5.34 11.79 -5.50
C PHE A 107 4.54 10.84 -6.40
N THR A 108 3.34 10.42 -5.97
CA THR A 108 2.43 9.55 -6.71
C THR A 108 1.04 10.17 -6.81
N PHE A 109 0.48 10.26 -8.02
CA PHE A 109 -0.82 10.91 -8.26
C PHE A 109 -2.01 10.03 -7.88
N ASN A 110 -1.91 8.72 -8.15
CA ASN A 110 -2.98 7.74 -7.93
C ASN A 110 -2.39 6.35 -7.66
N PRO A 111 -3.23 5.37 -7.23
CA PRO A 111 -2.76 4.02 -6.91
C PRO A 111 -2.09 3.30 -8.07
N TYR A 112 -2.54 3.51 -9.31
CA TYR A 112 -1.90 2.93 -10.48
C TYR A 112 -0.49 3.49 -10.73
N HIS A 113 -0.30 4.79 -10.51
CA HIS A 113 1.02 5.42 -10.59
C HIS A 113 1.96 4.90 -9.49
N LEU A 114 1.42 4.63 -8.30
CA LEU A 114 2.16 3.99 -7.21
C LEU A 114 2.66 2.60 -7.64
N ILE A 115 1.79 1.75 -8.20
CA ILE A 115 2.17 0.42 -8.73
C ILE A 115 3.31 0.54 -9.73
N LYS A 116 3.15 1.39 -10.75
CA LYS A 116 4.17 1.58 -11.79
C LYS A 116 5.51 1.98 -11.21
N LYS A 117 5.53 2.88 -10.23
CA LYS A 117 6.76 3.31 -9.59
C LYS A 117 7.39 2.21 -8.74
N LEU A 118 6.59 1.47 -7.95
CA LEU A 118 7.08 0.33 -7.18
C LEU A 118 7.78 -0.68 -8.09
N LEU A 119 7.17 -1.05 -9.20
CA LEU A 119 7.75 -2.01 -10.14
C LEU A 119 8.96 -1.46 -10.91
N LYS A 120 8.88 -0.20 -11.39
CA LYS A 120 9.96 0.44 -12.16
C LYS A 120 11.23 0.64 -11.35
N TYR A 121 11.11 1.00 -10.07
CA TYR A 121 12.25 1.33 -9.21
C TYR A 121 12.65 0.18 -8.29
N ASN A 122 12.12 -1.02 -8.50
CA ASN A 122 12.54 -2.22 -7.78
C ASN A 122 14.07 -2.38 -7.85
N ASN A 123 14.70 -2.68 -6.72
CA ASN A 123 16.16 -2.81 -6.55
C ASN A 123 16.99 -1.54 -6.89
N LYS A 124 16.34 -0.42 -7.20
CA LYS A 124 17.05 0.86 -7.51
C LYS A 124 16.99 1.87 -6.37
N ARG A 125 16.26 1.58 -5.33
CA ARG A 125 15.99 2.43 -4.17
C ARG A 125 16.20 1.62 -2.88
N ASN A 126 15.69 2.10 -1.79
CA ASN A 126 15.77 1.46 -0.49
C ASN A 126 14.76 0.32 -0.28
N TYR A 127 14.31 -0.33 -1.33
CA TYR A 127 13.37 -1.43 -1.23
C TYR A 127 13.53 -2.46 -2.35
N GLN A 128 13.04 -3.67 -2.09
CA GLN A 128 12.99 -4.79 -3.02
C GLN A 128 11.57 -5.36 -3.10
N VAL A 129 11.05 -5.57 -4.30
CA VAL A 129 9.78 -6.27 -4.50
C VAL A 129 9.99 -7.76 -4.27
N LEU A 130 9.30 -8.31 -3.28
CA LEU A 130 9.35 -9.73 -2.92
C LEU A 130 8.32 -10.56 -3.67
N SER A 131 7.10 -10.03 -3.85
CA SER A 131 6.05 -10.68 -4.63
C SER A 131 5.03 -9.69 -5.17
N VAL A 132 4.42 -10.07 -6.29
CA VAL A 132 3.28 -9.38 -6.91
C VAL A 132 2.16 -10.38 -7.10
N TRP A 133 0.95 -10.00 -6.74
CA TRP A 133 -0.26 -10.79 -6.98
C TRP A 133 -1.32 -9.90 -7.62
N SER A 134 -2.00 -10.43 -8.63
CA SER A 134 -3.13 -9.77 -9.28
C SER A 134 -4.26 -10.78 -9.49
N ARG A 135 -5.51 -10.35 -9.29
CA ARG A 135 -6.68 -11.22 -9.46
C ARG A 135 -6.93 -11.59 -10.93
N ASN A 136 -6.66 -10.69 -11.86
CA ASN A 136 -7.00 -10.84 -13.28
C ASN A 136 -5.81 -10.49 -14.20
N ASN A 137 -4.57 -10.76 -13.79
CA ASN A 137 -3.35 -10.40 -14.54
C ASN A 137 -3.30 -8.93 -15.00
N GLY A 138 -4.01 -8.03 -14.36
CA GLY A 138 -4.22 -6.63 -14.77
C GLY A 138 -3.38 -5.59 -14.02
N ILE A 139 -2.32 -6.03 -13.30
CA ILE A 139 -1.34 -5.14 -12.67
C ILE A 139 -0.01 -5.26 -13.39
#